data_db0311ce309ad832ebdb0303ee0d97ad
#
_entry.id   db0311ce309ad832ebdb0303ee0d97ad
#
_cell.length_a   1.000
_cell.length_b   1.000
_cell.length_c   1.000
_cell.angle_alpha   90.00
_cell.angle_beta   90.00
_cell.angle_gamma   90.00
#
_symmetry.space_group_name_H-M   'P 1'
#
loop_
_entity.id
_entity.type
_entity.pdbx_description
1 polymer ?
#
loop_
_entity_poly.entity_id
_entity_poly.type
_entity_poly.pdbx_seq_one_letter_code
_entity_poly.pdbx_strand_id
1 'polypeptide(L)'
;NRAAVMSDKFMSIFDEKDMKGDLRKDYTVKNYQNGNELRKYMAGDISNSLNKTCEVAYPIYRYTDMMLLQAEARAHQGKWGEALDLVKTVRDRAGLNTLTENDFASEDEVVNYILRERQVELAGEGRRWFDLLRTGKWKEVMKPINGMEQDGNELFPIHYSHILENPKIVQNTYYGNTNN
;
A
#
# COMPACT_ATOMS: atom_id res chain seq x y z
N ASN A 1 14.02 1.87 19.31
CA ASN A 1 12.80 1.91 18.52
C ASN A 1 13.20 2.24 17.09
N ARG A 2 13.01 1.30 16.15
CA ARG A 2 13.23 1.57 14.72
C ARG A 2 11.96 2.22 14.18
N ALA A 3 12.09 3.35 13.51
CA ALA A 3 11.02 3.90 12.70
C ALA A 3 10.69 2.92 11.54
N ALA A 4 9.49 3.00 11.02
CA ALA A 4 9.14 2.21 9.84
C ALA A 4 9.99 2.68 8.65
N VAL A 5 10.78 1.77 8.08
CA VAL A 5 11.66 2.04 6.94
C VAL A 5 10.97 1.59 5.67
N MET A 6 10.91 2.46 4.67
CA MET A 6 10.37 2.14 3.36
C MET A 6 11.39 1.32 2.55
N SER A 7 10.93 0.28 1.86
CA SER A 7 11.79 -0.59 1.07
C SER A 7 12.37 0.13 -0.15
N ASP A 8 13.54 -0.33 -0.62
CA ASP A 8 14.15 0.19 -1.85
C ASP A 8 13.22 0.00 -3.06
N LYS A 9 12.46 -1.10 -3.10
CA LYS A 9 11.43 -1.34 -4.12
C LYS A 9 10.33 -0.28 -4.10
N PHE A 10 9.90 0.20 -2.92
CA PHE A 10 8.96 1.33 -2.85
C PHE A 10 9.61 2.62 -3.32
N MET A 11 10.85 2.86 -2.93
CA MET A 11 11.58 4.08 -3.31
C MET A 11 11.82 4.15 -4.82
N SER A 12 12.07 3.02 -5.49
CA SER A 12 12.29 2.98 -6.94
C SER A 12 11.06 3.40 -7.77
N ILE A 13 9.86 3.40 -7.20
CA ILE A 13 8.65 3.91 -7.87
C ILE A 13 8.83 5.39 -8.26
N PHE A 14 9.47 6.19 -7.40
CA PHE A 14 9.70 7.61 -7.66
C PHE A 14 10.76 7.89 -8.75
N ASP A 15 11.49 6.88 -9.17
CA ASP A 15 12.48 6.98 -10.27
C ASP A 15 11.86 6.62 -11.63
N GLU A 16 10.64 6.07 -11.65
CA GLU A 16 9.88 5.79 -12.87
C GLU A 16 9.53 7.08 -13.62
N LYS A 17 9.51 7.00 -14.96
CA LYS A 17 9.38 8.17 -15.84
C LYS A 17 8.16 9.06 -15.51
N ASP A 18 7.02 8.44 -15.25
CA ASP A 18 5.76 9.15 -14.97
C ASP A 18 5.58 9.54 -13.48
N MET A 19 6.52 9.15 -12.61
CA MET A 19 6.57 9.50 -11.19
C MET A 19 7.68 10.49 -10.85
N LYS A 20 8.49 10.86 -11.84
CA LYS A 20 9.62 11.77 -11.64
C LYS A 20 9.14 13.17 -11.27
N GLY A 21 9.63 13.66 -10.14
CA GLY A 21 9.22 14.97 -9.60
C GLY A 21 8.02 14.93 -8.68
N ASP A 22 7.56 13.74 -8.27
CA ASP A 22 6.47 13.58 -7.31
C ASP A 22 6.77 14.30 -6.00
N LEU A 23 6.00 15.33 -5.70
CA LEU A 23 6.15 16.16 -4.50
C LEU A 23 5.91 15.36 -3.21
N ARG A 24 5.18 14.24 -3.28
CA ARG A 24 4.89 13.40 -2.12
C ARG A 24 6.11 12.64 -1.59
N LYS A 25 7.15 12.45 -2.42
CA LYS A 25 8.38 11.75 -2.02
C LYS A 25 8.94 12.33 -0.72
N ASP A 26 9.16 13.64 -0.69
CA ASP A 26 9.77 14.34 0.44
C ASP A 26 8.84 14.46 1.67
N TYR A 27 7.52 14.42 1.44
CA TYR A 27 6.53 14.41 2.54
C TYR A 27 6.32 13.02 3.13
N THR A 28 6.48 11.97 2.32
CA THR A 28 6.23 10.58 2.74
C THR A 28 7.45 9.97 3.40
N VAL A 29 8.65 10.26 2.87
CA VAL A 29 9.89 9.61 3.27
C VAL A 29 10.95 10.64 3.60
N LYS A 30 11.69 10.43 4.68
CA LYS A 30 12.89 11.18 5.01
C LYS A 30 14.07 10.25 5.11
N ASN A 31 15.16 10.59 4.42
CA ASN A 31 16.40 9.85 4.59
C ASN A 31 17.03 10.24 5.93
N TYR A 32 17.16 9.27 6.82
CA TYR A 32 17.76 9.40 8.13
C TYR A 32 18.91 8.39 8.27
N GLN A 33 19.61 8.41 9.39
CA GLN A 33 20.76 7.54 9.70
C GLN A 33 20.49 6.03 9.49
N ASN A 34 19.23 5.61 9.54
CA ASN A 34 18.80 4.21 9.38
C ASN A 34 18.12 3.90 8.03
N GLY A 35 18.18 4.82 7.06
CA GLY A 35 17.56 4.65 5.74
C GLY A 35 16.33 5.53 5.50
N ASN A 36 15.46 5.11 4.62
CA ASN A 36 14.28 5.84 4.17
C ASN A 36 13.12 5.69 5.16
N GLU A 37 13.09 6.52 6.20
CA GLU A 37 12.06 6.44 7.25
C GLU A 37 10.75 7.09 6.82
N LEU A 38 9.62 6.46 7.19
CA LEU A 38 8.29 7.01 6.96
C LEU A 38 8.09 8.28 7.78
N ARG A 39 7.84 9.41 7.10
CA ARG A 39 7.68 10.73 7.70
C ARG A 39 6.22 11.20 7.77
N LYS A 40 5.35 10.65 6.99
CA LYS A 40 3.99 11.15 6.71
C LYS A 40 3.17 11.54 7.95
N TYR A 41 3.44 10.90 9.09
CA TYR A 41 2.75 11.13 10.36
C TYR A 41 3.63 11.80 11.42
N MET A 42 4.80 12.30 11.01
CA MET A 42 5.68 13.06 11.88
C MET A 42 5.36 14.55 11.71
N ALA A 43 4.35 15.05 12.41
CA ALA A 43 4.10 16.48 12.49
C ALA A 43 4.97 17.08 13.59
N GLY A 44 5.68 18.17 13.25
CA GLY A 44 6.52 18.91 14.18
C GLY A 44 7.96 18.39 14.27
N ASP A 45 8.78 19.15 14.98
CA ASP A 45 10.16 18.79 15.27
C ASP A 45 10.22 17.83 16.47
N ILE A 46 10.29 16.54 16.17
CA ILE A 46 10.45 15.49 17.19
C ILE A 46 11.89 15.35 17.70
N SER A 47 12.81 16.18 17.21
CA SER A 47 14.24 16.11 17.56
C SER A 47 14.49 16.35 19.05
N ASN A 48 13.60 17.08 19.73
CA ASN A 48 13.71 17.45 21.14
C ASN A 48 12.65 16.84 22.06
N SER A 49 11.74 15.99 21.55
CA SER A 49 10.69 15.40 22.39
C SER A 49 11.21 14.15 23.11
N LEU A 50 11.41 14.24 24.40
CA LEU A 50 11.64 13.10 25.29
C LEU A 50 10.44 12.11 25.25
N ASN A 51 9.27 12.56 24.87
CA ASN A 51 8.02 11.81 24.91
C ASN A 51 7.51 11.43 23.52
N LYS A 52 8.26 11.36 22.49
CA LYS A 52 7.90 10.82 21.13
C LYS A 52 6.39 10.68 20.84
N THR A 53 5.58 11.61 21.33
CA THR A 53 4.13 11.64 21.15
C THR A 53 3.83 12.23 19.77
N CYS A 54 3.17 11.45 18.91
CA CYS A 54 2.67 11.94 17.63
C CYS A 54 1.30 12.58 17.88
N GLU A 55 1.19 13.89 17.67
CA GLU A 55 -0.07 14.65 17.81
C GLU A 55 -0.96 14.54 16.56
N VAL A 56 -0.47 13.88 15.52
CA VAL A 56 -1.23 13.67 14.27
C VAL A 56 -2.16 12.48 14.43
N ALA A 57 -3.47 12.72 14.24
CA ALA A 57 -4.44 11.64 14.21
C ALA A 57 -4.17 10.70 13.03
N TYR A 58 -4.12 9.39 13.31
CA TYR A 58 -3.98 8.39 12.27
C TYR A 58 -5.30 8.29 11.48
N PRO A 59 -5.31 8.52 10.16
CA PRO A 59 -6.53 8.45 9.37
C PRO A 59 -6.94 6.98 9.16
N ILE A 60 -8.13 6.61 9.65
CA ILE A 60 -8.69 5.30 9.35
C ILE A 60 -9.14 5.25 7.90
N TYR A 61 -9.86 6.29 7.44
CA TYR A 61 -10.26 6.50 6.05
C TYR A 61 -10.08 7.96 5.69
N ARG A 62 -9.78 8.23 4.41
CA ARG A 62 -9.76 9.59 3.89
C ARG A 62 -10.33 9.63 2.47
N TYR A 63 -10.75 10.80 2.06
CA TYR A 63 -11.44 11.01 0.79
C TYR A 63 -10.67 10.46 -0.41
N THR A 64 -9.36 10.65 -0.45
CA THR A 64 -8.51 10.15 -1.54
C THR A 64 -8.52 8.63 -1.66
N ASP A 65 -8.65 7.89 -0.54
CA ASP A 65 -8.80 6.42 -0.56
C ASP A 65 -10.08 6.03 -1.30
N MET A 66 -11.20 6.71 -0.97
CA MET A 66 -12.49 6.47 -1.64
C MET A 66 -12.46 6.85 -3.11
N MET A 67 -11.82 7.98 -3.47
CA MET A 67 -11.66 8.39 -4.87
C MET A 67 -10.91 7.34 -5.69
N LEU A 68 -9.82 6.82 -5.18
CA LEU A 68 -9.02 5.83 -5.90
C LEU A 68 -9.70 4.44 -5.94
N LEU A 69 -10.53 4.07 -4.95
CA LEU A 69 -11.40 2.91 -5.04
C LEU A 69 -12.51 3.11 -6.10
N GLN A 70 -13.08 4.30 -6.19
CA GLN A 70 -14.04 4.66 -7.22
C GLN A 70 -13.39 4.60 -8.62
N ALA A 71 -12.15 5.08 -8.76
CA ALA A 71 -11.40 5.00 -10.01
C ALA A 71 -11.24 3.54 -10.46
N GLU A 72 -10.85 2.66 -9.55
CA GLU A 72 -10.72 1.22 -9.82
C GLU A 72 -12.08 0.60 -10.25
N ALA A 73 -13.15 0.92 -9.53
CA ALA A 73 -14.48 0.45 -9.90
C ALA A 73 -14.94 0.95 -11.28
N ARG A 74 -14.57 2.19 -11.68
CA ARG A 74 -14.82 2.71 -13.04
C ARG A 74 -13.98 1.98 -14.09
N ALA A 75 -12.72 1.68 -13.80
CA ALA A 75 -11.85 0.92 -14.68
C ALA A 75 -12.45 -0.45 -15.00
N HIS A 76 -12.93 -1.19 -13.99
CA HIS A 76 -13.63 -2.47 -14.16
C HIS A 76 -14.97 -2.39 -14.88
N GLN A 77 -15.56 -1.20 -15.00
CA GLN A 77 -16.77 -0.96 -15.82
C GLN A 77 -16.43 -0.58 -17.27
N GLY A 78 -15.16 -0.60 -17.67
CA GLY A 78 -14.69 -0.14 -18.97
C GLY A 78 -14.71 1.39 -19.15
N LYS A 79 -14.91 2.15 -18.07
CA LYS A 79 -14.99 3.62 -18.07
C LYS A 79 -13.63 4.21 -17.70
N TRP A 80 -12.64 3.93 -18.53
CA TRP A 80 -11.24 4.28 -18.22
C TRP A 80 -11.01 5.79 -18.11
N GLY A 81 -11.66 6.61 -18.97
CA GLY A 81 -11.57 8.07 -18.89
C GLY A 81 -12.05 8.60 -17.55
N GLU A 82 -13.26 8.17 -17.11
CA GLU A 82 -13.78 8.57 -15.79
C GLU A 82 -12.86 8.11 -14.63
N ALA A 83 -12.25 6.93 -14.77
CA ALA A 83 -11.28 6.41 -13.81
C ALA A 83 -10.02 7.28 -13.74
N LEU A 84 -9.47 7.64 -14.90
CA LEU A 84 -8.25 8.44 -15.01
C LEU A 84 -8.46 9.89 -14.58
N ASP A 85 -9.66 10.46 -14.73
CA ASP A 85 -10.02 11.78 -14.21
C ASP A 85 -9.94 11.83 -12.67
N LEU A 86 -10.39 10.76 -12.01
CA LEU A 86 -10.26 10.64 -10.56
C LEU A 86 -8.78 10.52 -10.14
N VAL A 87 -8.00 9.73 -10.84
CA VAL A 87 -6.54 9.61 -10.62
C VAL A 87 -5.86 10.94 -10.86
N LYS A 88 -6.25 11.66 -11.91
CA LYS A 88 -5.72 12.98 -12.25
C LYS A 88 -5.84 13.97 -11.10
N THR A 89 -6.96 13.99 -10.39
CA THR A 89 -7.14 14.87 -9.23
C THR A 89 -6.08 14.63 -8.15
N VAL A 90 -5.68 13.38 -7.94
CA VAL A 90 -4.64 13.01 -6.97
C VAL A 90 -3.25 13.38 -7.48
N ARG A 91 -2.98 13.08 -8.76
CA ARG A 91 -1.68 13.30 -9.39
C ARG A 91 -1.37 14.80 -9.62
N ASP A 92 -2.37 15.60 -9.99
CA ASP A 92 -2.21 17.06 -10.13
C ASP A 92 -1.71 17.69 -8.81
N ARG A 93 -2.28 17.25 -7.68
CA ARG A 93 -1.82 17.71 -6.36
C ARG A 93 -0.37 17.27 -6.06
N ALA A 94 0.03 16.13 -6.60
CA ALA A 94 1.39 15.61 -6.48
C ALA A 94 2.39 16.25 -7.47
N GLY A 95 1.93 17.15 -8.35
CA GLY A 95 2.75 17.78 -9.38
C GLY A 95 3.04 16.86 -10.57
N LEU A 96 2.24 15.81 -10.79
CA LEU A 96 2.44 14.80 -11.82
C LEU A 96 1.38 14.88 -12.92
N ASN A 97 1.79 14.56 -14.15
CA ASN A 97 0.86 14.32 -15.25
C ASN A 97 0.18 12.95 -15.09
N THR A 98 -1.03 12.83 -15.60
CA THR A 98 -1.78 11.56 -15.67
C THR A 98 -1.70 11.01 -17.09
N LEU A 99 -1.59 9.70 -17.21
CA LEU A 99 -1.71 9.00 -18.48
C LEU A 99 -3.15 9.06 -19.00
N THR A 100 -3.32 8.90 -20.29
CA THR A 100 -4.60 8.90 -20.99
C THR A 100 -5.05 7.48 -21.30
N GLU A 101 -6.29 7.26 -21.70
CA GLU A 101 -6.79 5.94 -22.10
C GLU A 101 -5.94 5.29 -23.20
N ASN A 102 -5.37 6.09 -24.11
CA ASN A 102 -4.57 5.61 -25.23
C ASN A 102 -3.19 5.06 -24.79
N ASP A 103 -2.80 5.30 -23.56
CA ASP A 103 -1.53 4.81 -23.00
C ASP A 103 -1.64 3.38 -22.44
N PHE A 104 -2.85 2.79 -22.45
CA PHE A 104 -3.13 1.47 -21.89
C PHE A 104 -3.65 0.51 -22.95
N ALA A 105 -3.14 -0.72 -22.97
CA ALA A 105 -3.58 -1.77 -23.86
C ALA A 105 -4.69 -2.66 -23.27
N SER A 106 -4.87 -2.63 -21.93
CA SER A 106 -5.82 -3.49 -21.23
C SER A 106 -6.36 -2.87 -19.95
N GLU A 107 -7.52 -3.38 -19.50
CA GLU A 107 -8.09 -3.03 -18.19
C GLU A 107 -7.10 -3.29 -17.04
N ASP A 108 -6.37 -4.40 -17.12
CA ASP A 108 -5.40 -4.80 -16.10
C ASP A 108 -4.26 -3.76 -15.95
N GLU A 109 -3.86 -3.15 -17.06
CA GLU A 109 -2.86 -2.06 -17.02
C GLU A 109 -3.42 -0.80 -16.35
N VAL A 110 -4.66 -0.42 -16.64
CA VAL A 110 -5.34 0.71 -15.97
C VAL A 110 -5.47 0.44 -14.48
N VAL A 111 -5.93 -0.75 -14.11
CA VAL A 111 -6.07 -1.16 -12.70
C VAL A 111 -4.71 -1.16 -12.00
N ASN A 112 -3.65 -1.68 -12.63
CA ASN A 112 -2.30 -1.65 -12.07
C ASN A 112 -1.78 -0.23 -11.87
N TYR A 113 -2.07 0.68 -12.80
CA TYR A 113 -1.74 2.09 -12.68
C TYR A 113 -2.43 2.73 -11.47
N ILE A 114 -3.74 2.46 -11.28
CA ILE A 114 -4.50 2.94 -10.13
C ILE A 114 -3.95 2.34 -8.81
N LEU A 115 -3.65 1.05 -8.79
CA LEU A 115 -3.09 0.38 -7.60
C LEU A 115 -1.70 0.90 -7.23
N ARG A 116 -0.88 1.30 -8.23
CA ARG A 116 0.39 1.95 -7.99
C ARG A 116 0.19 3.35 -7.40
N GLU A 117 -0.75 4.12 -7.93
CA GLU A 117 -1.10 5.43 -7.38
C GLU A 117 -1.58 5.31 -5.94
N ARG A 118 -2.44 4.32 -5.63
CA ARG A 118 -2.87 4.00 -4.27
C ARG A 118 -1.71 3.66 -3.36
N GLN A 119 -0.74 2.88 -3.85
CA GLN A 119 0.43 2.49 -3.06
C GLN A 119 1.26 3.69 -2.62
N VAL A 120 1.45 4.68 -3.49
CA VAL A 120 2.22 5.89 -3.19
C VAL A 120 1.39 6.84 -2.32
N GLU A 121 0.15 7.10 -2.70
CA GLU A 121 -0.73 8.03 -2.01
C GLU A 121 -1.06 7.59 -0.58
N LEU A 122 -1.25 6.29 -0.36
CA LEU A 122 -1.65 5.70 0.92
C LEU A 122 -0.47 5.02 1.65
N ALA A 123 0.76 5.37 1.26
CA ALA A 123 1.95 4.82 1.89
C ALA A 123 1.93 5.06 3.41
N GLY A 124 2.19 4.01 4.19
CA GLY A 124 2.17 4.03 5.65
C GLY A 124 0.77 3.98 6.29
N GLU A 125 -0.32 3.87 5.49
CA GLU A 125 -1.70 3.86 5.98
C GLU A 125 -2.29 2.44 6.11
N GLY A 126 -1.45 1.41 5.99
CA GLY A 126 -1.87 0.01 6.15
C GLY A 126 -2.76 -0.54 5.02
N ARG A 127 -2.87 0.18 3.87
CA ARG A 127 -3.81 -0.20 2.79
C ARG A 127 -3.24 -1.23 1.82
N ARG A 128 -1.93 -1.21 1.59
CA ARG A 128 -1.30 -2.00 0.52
C ARG A 128 -1.58 -3.48 0.61
N TRP A 129 -1.51 -4.07 1.80
CA TRP A 129 -1.77 -5.50 1.99
C TRP A 129 -3.19 -5.89 1.58
N PHE A 130 -4.17 -5.11 1.99
CA PHE A 130 -5.58 -5.35 1.61
C PHE A 130 -5.82 -5.15 0.11
N ASP A 131 -5.17 -4.17 -0.53
CA ASP A 131 -5.23 -4.02 -1.98
C ASP A 131 -4.67 -5.25 -2.70
N LEU A 132 -3.54 -5.79 -2.25
CA LEU A 132 -2.95 -7.01 -2.82
C LEU A 132 -3.82 -8.24 -2.63
N LEU A 133 -4.45 -8.41 -1.45
CA LEU A 133 -5.35 -9.53 -1.17
C LEU A 133 -6.59 -9.50 -2.06
N ARG A 134 -7.32 -8.38 -2.07
CA ARG A 134 -8.59 -8.27 -2.80
C ARG A 134 -8.44 -8.33 -4.32
N THR A 135 -7.27 -7.96 -4.85
CA THR A 135 -6.97 -8.04 -6.28
C THR A 135 -6.26 -9.35 -6.67
N GLY A 136 -5.98 -10.23 -5.72
CA GLY A 136 -5.27 -11.48 -5.96
C GLY A 136 -3.78 -11.34 -6.32
N LYS A 137 -3.23 -10.11 -6.27
CA LYS A 137 -1.84 -9.82 -6.69
C LYS A 137 -0.80 -10.08 -5.60
N TRP A 138 -1.21 -10.55 -4.44
CA TRP A 138 -0.31 -10.73 -3.31
C TRP A 138 0.83 -11.73 -3.59
N LYS A 139 0.55 -12.84 -4.29
CA LYS A 139 1.58 -13.83 -4.62
C LYS A 139 2.67 -13.23 -5.50
N GLU A 140 2.28 -12.56 -6.58
CA GLU A 140 3.19 -11.93 -7.53
C GLU A 140 4.11 -10.92 -6.83
N VAL A 141 3.54 -10.10 -5.94
CA VAL A 141 4.28 -9.04 -5.26
C VAL A 141 5.13 -9.57 -4.11
N MET A 142 4.61 -10.54 -3.32
CA MET A 142 5.28 -10.99 -2.09
C MET A 142 6.27 -12.13 -2.31
N LYS A 143 6.07 -12.98 -3.33
CA LYS A 143 7.01 -14.06 -3.64
C LYS A 143 8.46 -13.60 -3.75
N PRO A 144 8.80 -12.53 -4.51
CA PRO A 144 10.18 -12.05 -4.61
C PRO A 144 10.69 -11.34 -3.36
N ILE A 145 9.80 -10.97 -2.43
CA ILE A 145 10.17 -10.22 -1.20
C ILE A 145 10.49 -11.19 -0.07
N ASN A 146 9.60 -12.15 0.19
CA ASN A 146 9.68 -13.05 1.35
C ASN A 146 9.29 -14.51 1.05
N GLY A 147 9.15 -14.87 -0.24
CA GLY A 147 8.81 -16.23 -0.66
C GLY A 147 7.36 -16.64 -0.46
N MET A 148 6.47 -15.71 -0.09
CA MET A 148 5.04 -16.01 0.07
C MET A 148 4.38 -16.30 -1.29
N GLU A 149 4.00 -17.57 -1.51
CA GLU A 149 3.37 -18.00 -2.76
C GLU A 149 2.33 -19.11 -2.58
N GLN A 150 2.32 -19.77 -1.42
CA GLN A 150 1.40 -20.88 -1.14
C GLN A 150 0.06 -20.35 -0.63
N ASP A 151 -1.03 -21.00 -1.04
CA ASP A 151 -2.37 -20.67 -0.56
C ASP A 151 -2.43 -20.83 0.97
N GLY A 152 -2.99 -19.82 1.63
CA GLY A 152 -3.02 -19.71 3.08
C GLY A 152 -1.89 -18.88 3.69
N ASN A 153 -0.83 -18.51 2.93
CA ASN A 153 0.20 -17.59 3.40
C ASN A 153 -0.34 -16.19 3.68
N GLU A 154 -1.43 -15.80 3.01
CA GLU A 154 -2.09 -14.52 3.17
C GLU A 154 -2.86 -14.38 4.48
N LEU A 155 -3.10 -15.49 5.16
CA LEU A 155 -3.78 -15.52 6.44
C LEU A 155 -2.78 -15.59 7.59
N PHE A 156 -3.14 -15.03 8.74
CA PHE A 156 -2.38 -15.24 9.97
C PHE A 156 -2.72 -16.58 10.60
N PRO A 157 -1.76 -17.25 11.29
CA PRO A 157 -2.07 -18.43 12.07
C PRO A 157 -2.99 -18.07 13.24
N ILE A 158 -3.95 -18.96 13.52
CA ILE A 158 -4.74 -18.89 14.74
C ILE A 158 -3.84 -19.32 15.90
N HIS A 159 -3.77 -18.50 16.96
CA HIS A 159 -2.94 -18.83 18.10
C HIS A 159 -3.40 -20.13 18.75
N TYR A 160 -2.47 -21.01 19.08
CA TYR A 160 -2.78 -22.36 19.54
C TYR A 160 -3.65 -22.39 20.81
N SER A 161 -3.55 -21.40 21.71
CA SER A 161 -4.42 -21.32 22.89
C SER A 161 -5.90 -21.26 22.54
N HIS A 162 -6.28 -20.56 21.48
CA HIS A 162 -7.68 -20.52 21.04
C HIS A 162 -8.18 -21.86 20.50
N ILE A 163 -7.29 -22.61 19.86
CA ILE A 163 -7.60 -23.97 19.39
C ILE A 163 -7.78 -24.92 20.58
N LEU A 164 -6.94 -24.77 21.62
CA LEU A 164 -7.07 -25.58 22.86
C LEU A 164 -8.35 -25.25 23.62
N GLU A 165 -8.74 -23.98 23.68
CA GLU A 165 -9.97 -23.55 24.35
C GLU A 165 -11.24 -24.01 23.60
N ASN A 166 -11.16 -24.09 22.27
CA ASN A 166 -12.28 -24.50 21.44
C ASN A 166 -11.84 -25.48 20.34
N PRO A 167 -11.96 -26.82 20.56
CA PRO A 167 -11.55 -27.85 19.61
C PRO A 167 -12.29 -27.82 18.26
N LYS A 168 -13.33 -27.00 18.10
CA LYS A 168 -14.02 -26.80 16.82
C LYS A 168 -13.31 -25.80 15.91
N ILE A 169 -12.34 -25.05 16.45
CA ILE A 169 -11.52 -24.14 15.65
C ILE A 169 -10.49 -24.95 14.87
N VAL A 170 -10.51 -24.80 13.55
CA VAL A 170 -9.57 -25.45 12.65
C VAL A 170 -8.55 -24.40 12.21
N GLN A 171 -7.27 -24.75 12.29
CA GLN A 171 -6.16 -23.90 11.84
C GLN A 171 -6.24 -23.64 10.33
N ASN A 172 -5.80 -22.46 9.90
CA ASN A 172 -5.66 -22.13 8.49
C ASN A 172 -4.77 -23.16 7.77
N THR A 173 -5.15 -23.55 6.58
CA THR A 173 -4.60 -24.70 5.84
C THR A 173 -3.08 -24.71 5.76
N TYR A 174 -2.46 -23.54 5.52
CA TYR A 174 -1.00 -23.43 5.44
C TYR A 174 -0.29 -23.78 6.77
N TYR A 175 -0.93 -23.48 7.90
CA TYR A 175 -0.40 -23.72 9.24
C TYR A 175 -0.91 -25.02 9.88
N GLY A 176 -1.83 -25.73 9.21
CA GLY A 176 -2.51 -26.91 9.76
C GLY A 176 -1.61 -28.15 9.87
N ASN A 177 -0.46 -28.17 9.21
CA ASN A 177 0.48 -29.30 9.22
C ASN A 177 1.65 -29.13 10.22
N THR A 178 1.62 -28.11 11.08
CA THR A 178 2.65 -27.88 12.11
C THR A 178 2.29 -28.50 13.45
N ASN A 179 1.62 -29.67 13.46
CA ASN A 179 1.57 -30.52 14.63
C ASN A 179 2.86 -31.34 14.70
N ASN A 180 3.96 -30.67 15.12
CA ASN A 180 5.15 -31.31 15.68
C ASN A 180 5.68 -30.48 16.84
#